data_2200a220c160c335e25b1449a1d89ed3
#
_entry.id   2200a220c160c335e25b1449a1d89ed3
#
_cell.length_a   1.000
_cell.length_b   1.000
_cell.length_c   1.000
_cell.angle_alpha   90.00
_cell.angle_beta   90.00
_cell.angle_gamma   90.00
#
_symmetry.space_group_name_H-M   'P 1'
#
loop_
_entity.id
_entity.type
_entity.pdbx_description
1 polymer ?
#
loop_
_entity_poly.entity_id
_entity_poly.type
_entity_poly.pdbx_seq_one_letter_code
_entity_poly.pdbx_strand_id
1 'polypeptide(L)'
;MKKIITKTLDITPDMAAQMLERNTMNRNISQLNVTRYANDMASGAWEQNGETIKIAEDGTILDGQHRLWAIIESGVTVTMIVVYNVRKEAVGSIDSGVTRLFHHLLKIKGSQHPTTAAMITKFAWIYENFDRQMRSSSAKTETRNSVLEPYYDENRDLLEHAAAVAECGAHHFVKSHMGFCFYLFLKKNPQKAEEFIKLVK
;
A
#
# COMPACT_ATOMS: atom_id res chain seq x y z
N MET A 1 -14.94 30.69 16.96
CA MET A 1 -14.46 29.43 16.37
C MET A 1 -15.45 28.32 16.69
N LYS A 2 -15.96 27.62 15.69
CA LYS A 2 -16.81 26.45 15.91
C LYS A 2 -15.96 25.31 16.50
N LYS A 3 -16.56 24.51 17.37
CA LYS A 3 -15.91 23.31 17.91
C LYS A 3 -15.70 22.28 16.82
N ILE A 4 -14.54 21.62 16.78
CA ILE A 4 -14.30 20.46 15.92
C ILE A 4 -15.30 19.35 16.31
N ILE A 5 -15.94 18.76 15.30
CA ILE A 5 -16.91 17.68 15.45
C ILE A 5 -16.45 16.51 14.60
N THR A 6 -16.44 15.31 15.18
CA THR A 6 -16.12 14.07 14.48
C THR A 6 -17.37 13.21 14.37
N LYS A 7 -17.65 12.68 13.18
CA LYS A 7 -18.74 11.74 12.90
C LYS A 7 -18.24 10.56 12.10
N THR A 8 -18.77 9.39 12.37
CA THR A 8 -18.62 8.23 11.50
C THR A 8 -19.83 8.17 10.58
N LEU A 9 -19.60 8.11 9.27
CA LEU A 9 -20.64 8.14 8.24
C LEU A 9 -20.42 7.05 7.23
N ASP A 10 -21.50 6.42 6.78
CA ASP A 10 -21.51 5.55 5.60
C ASP A 10 -21.67 6.44 4.37
N ILE A 11 -20.57 6.67 3.65
CA ILE A 11 -20.53 7.57 2.51
C ILE A 11 -20.82 6.76 1.24
N THR A 12 -21.95 7.11 0.61
CA THR A 12 -22.30 6.58 -0.71
C THR A 12 -21.55 7.31 -1.82
N PRO A 13 -21.46 6.75 -3.05
CA PRO A 13 -20.90 7.45 -4.21
C PRO A 13 -21.54 8.82 -4.46
N ASP A 14 -22.87 8.94 -4.32
CA ASP A 14 -23.58 10.22 -4.50
C ASP A 14 -23.20 11.24 -3.42
N MET A 15 -23.08 10.82 -2.16
CA MET A 15 -22.61 11.69 -1.08
C MET A 15 -21.17 12.14 -1.32
N ALA A 16 -20.30 11.24 -1.79
CA ALA A 16 -18.92 11.57 -2.10
C ALA A 16 -18.83 12.60 -3.24
N ALA A 17 -19.66 12.47 -4.27
CA ALA A 17 -19.77 13.44 -5.37
C ALA A 17 -20.19 14.81 -4.88
N GLN A 18 -21.26 14.90 -4.07
CA GLN A 18 -21.74 16.15 -3.48
C GLN A 18 -20.67 16.81 -2.58
N MET A 19 -19.93 16.02 -1.79
CA MET A 19 -18.84 16.54 -0.98
C MET A 19 -17.72 17.14 -1.87
N LEU A 20 -17.39 16.49 -2.98
CA LEU A 20 -16.33 16.93 -3.90
C LEU A 20 -16.68 18.23 -4.65
N GLU A 21 -17.94 18.65 -4.76
CA GLU A 21 -18.32 19.96 -5.30
C GLU A 21 -17.64 21.12 -4.55
N ARG A 22 -17.29 20.92 -3.28
CA ARG A 22 -16.59 21.88 -2.43
C ARG A 22 -15.08 21.64 -2.32
N ASN A 23 -14.51 20.89 -3.27
CA ASN A 23 -13.07 20.57 -3.31
C ASN A 23 -12.29 21.65 -4.09
N THR A 24 -12.06 22.80 -3.49
CA THR A 24 -11.47 23.98 -4.16
C THR A 24 -10.01 24.24 -3.78
N MET A 25 -9.46 23.60 -2.75
CA MET A 25 -8.16 23.94 -2.17
C MET A 25 -7.14 22.79 -2.19
N ASN A 26 -7.51 21.64 -2.73
CA ASN A 26 -6.63 20.47 -2.71
C ASN A 26 -5.69 20.43 -3.92
N ARG A 27 -4.57 19.71 -3.76
CA ARG A 27 -3.62 19.38 -4.84
C ARG A 27 -4.28 18.56 -5.96
N ASN A 28 -3.59 18.47 -7.10
CA ASN A 28 -4.03 17.65 -8.22
C ASN A 28 -4.27 16.19 -7.78
N ILE A 29 -5.30 15.59 -8.37
CA ILE A 29 -5.66 14.19 -8.13
C ILE A 29 -4.57 13.27 -8.68
N SER A 30 -4.15 12.31 -7.87
CA SER A 30 -3.35 11.18 -8.33
C SER A 30 -4.27 10.02 -8.67
N GLN A 31 -4.52 9.80 -9.96
CA GLN A 31 -5.38 8.71 -10.43
C GLN A 31 -4.89 7.35 -9.92
N LEU A 32 -3.58 7.15 -9.84
CA LEU A 32 -3.00 5.93 -9.29
C LEU A 32 -3.46 5.65 -7.85
N ASN A 33 -3.51 6.70 -7.01
CA ASN A 33 -3.98 6.54 -5.62
C ASN A 33 -5.49 6.32 -5.55
N VAL A 34 -6.27 6.99 -6.40
CA VAL A 34 -7.72 6.78 -6.49
C VAL A 34 -8.03 5.33 -6.84
N THR A 35 -7.43 4.82 -7.93
CA THR A 35 -7.64 3.44 -8.37
C THR A 35 -7.20 2.40 -7.32
N ARG A 36 -6.08 2.65 -6.62
CA ARG A 36 -5.66 1.78 -5.51
C ARG A 36 -6.70 1.69 -4.41
N TYR A 37 -7.17 2.84 -3.93
CA TYR A 37 -8.19 2.88 -2.88
C TYR A 37 -9.52 2.30 -3.36
N ALA A 38 -9.92 2.57 -4.61
CA ALA A 38 -11.13 1.99 -5.20
C ALA A 38 -11.08 0.46 -5.25
N ASN A 39 -9.94 -0.11 -5.64
CA ASN A 39 -9.73 -1.56 -5.65
C ASN A 39 -9.81 -2.16 -4.25
N ASP A 40 -9.20 -1.50 -3.24
CA ASP A 40 -9.28 -1.96 -1.85
C ASP A 40 -10.72 -1.89 -1.31
N MET A 41 -11.47 -0.83 -1.64
CA MET A 41 -12.88 -0.68 -1.28
C MET A 41 -13.75 -1.75 -1.96
N ALA A 42 -13.61 -1.93 -3.27
CA ALA A 42 -14.41 -2.89 -4.05
C ALA A 42 -14.14 -4.35 -3.64
N SER A 43 -12.91 -4.67 -3.24
CA SER A 43 -12.53 -6.03 -2.80
C SER A 43 -12.83 -6.30 -1.33
N GLY A 44 -13.33 -5.31 -0.56
CA GLY A 44 -13.53 -5.43 0.88
C GLY A 44 -12.23 -5.41 1.71
N ALA A 45 -11.08 -5.09 1.09
CA ALA A 45 -9.80 -4.95 1.77
C ALA A 45 -9.58 -3.55 2.38
N TRP A 46 -10.57 -2.65 2.25
CA TRP A 46 -10.51 -1.34 2.87
C TRP A 46 -10.69 -1.43 4.37
N GLU A 47 -9.66 -1.04 5.11
CA GLU A 47 -9.69 -1.02 6.57
C GLU A 47 -9.93 0.38 7.12
N GLN A 48 -10.77 0.48 8.16
CA GLN A 48 -10.96 1.71 8.91
C GLN A 48 -9.78 1.93 9.87
N ASN A 49 -8.72 2.53 9.38
CA ASN A 49 -7.44 2.71 10.07
C ASN A 49 -7.31 4.06 10.83
N GLY A 50 -8.40 4.79 11.00
CA GLY A 50 -8.42 6.09 11.65
C GLY A 50 -8.13 7.28 10.73
N GLU A 51 -7.88 7.05 9.44
CA GLU A 51 -7.80 8.11 8.44
C GLU A 51 -9.15 8.81 8.28
N THR A 52 -9.12 10.15 8.15
CA THR A 52 -10.33 10.98 8.20
C THR A 52 -10.51 11.82 6.94
N ILE A 53 -11.75 12.14 6.62
CA ILE A 53 -12.08 13.25 5.70
C ILE A 53 -12.18 14.51 6.54
N LYS A 54 -11.44 15.58 6.18
CA LYS A 54 -11.41 16.84 6.94
C LYS A 54 -12.12 17.94 6.16
N ILE A 55 -13.09 18.56 6.80
CA ILE A 55 -13.97 19.59 6.22
C ILE A 55 -13.87 20.87 7.06
N ALA A 56 -13.66 21.98 6.38
CA ALA A 56 -13.61 23.31 7.01
C ALA A 56 -14.99 23.79 7.48
N GLU A 57 -15.01 24.87 8.26
CA GLU A 57 -16.26 25.49 8.78
C GLU A 57 -17.23 25.91 7.69
N ASP A 58 -16.75 26.25 6.49
CA ASP A 58 -17.53 26.64 5.31
C ASP A 58 -17.86 25.47 4.37
N GLY A 59 -17.47 24.25 4.74
CA GLY A 59 -17.72 23.03 3.98
C GLY A 59 -16.63 22.68 2.94
N THR A 60 -15.56 23.48 2.81
CA THR A 60 -14.43 23.16 1.94
C THR A 60 -13.73 21.88 2.40
N ILE A 61 -13.41 20.97 1.47
CA ILE A 61 -12.64 19.76 1.76
C ILE A 61 -11.17 20.15 1.92
N LEU A 62 -10.58 19.84 3.07
CA LEU A 62 -9.16 20.07 3.36
C LEU A 62 -8.33 18.80 3.17
N ASP A 63 -8.92 17.62 3.36
CA ASP A 63 -8.27 16.32 3.21
C ASP A 63 -9.29 15.22 2.88
N GLY A 64 -8.83 14.14 2.24
CA GLY A 64 -9.64 12.98 1.91
C GLY A 64 -10.18 12.95 0.48
N GLN A 65 -9.78 13.90 -0.40
CA GLN A 65 -10.26 13.94 -1.78
C GLN A 65 -10.06 12.62 -2.55
N HIS A 66 -8.89 11.95 -2.41
CA HIS A 66 -8.62 10.67 -3.09
C HIS A 66 -9.54 9.56 -2.60
N ARG A 67 -9.89 9.55 -1.31
CA ARG A 67 -10.83 8.59 -0.71
C ARG A 67 -12.25 8.81 -1.24
N LEU A 68 -12.70 10.06 -1.36
CA LEU A 68 -14.00 10.38 -1.95
C LEU A 68 -14.08 10.00 -3.42
N TRP A 69 -13.04 10.28 -4.21
CA TRP A 69 -12.97 9.84 -5.61
C TRP A 69 -12.95 8.32 -5.72
N ALA A 70 -12.28 7.63 -4.81
CA ALA A 70 -12.22 6.17 -4.78
C ALA A 70 -13.59 5.55 -4.44
N ILE A 71 -14.39 6.17 -3.56
CA ILE A 71 -15.76 5.73 -3.29
C ILE A 71 -16.60 5.82 -4.56
N ILE A 72 -16.47 6.90 -5.33
CA ILE A 72 -17.19 7.05 -6.61
C ILE A 72 -16.73 5.99 -7.61
N GLU A 73 -15.41 5.79 -7.79
CA GLU A 73 -14.84 4.85 -8.75
C GLU A 73 -15.16 3.39 -8.38
N SER A 74 -15.16 3.05 -7.09
CA SER A 74 -15.49 1.70 -6.61
C SER A 74 -16.99 1.37 -6.67
N GLY A 75 -17.86 2.37 -6.67
CA GLY A 75 -19.32 2.21 -6.65
C GLY A 75 -19.89 1.67 -5.33
N VAL A 76 -19.05 1.50 -4.27
CA VAL A 76 -19.50 0.94 -3.00
C VAL A 76 -19.64 2.02 -1.91
N THR A 77 -20.54 1.78 -0.96
CA THR A 77 -20.67 2.60 0.24
C THR A 77 -19.57 2.25 1.23
N VAL A 78 -18.87 3.25 1.76
CA VAL A 78 -17.73 3.03 2.67
C VAL A 78 -17.93 3.85 3.96
N THR A 79 -17.76 3.20 5.09
CA THR A 79 -17.76 3.86 6.40
C THR A 79 -16.48 4.68 6.58
N MET A 80 -16.63 5.99 6.81
CA MET A 80 -15.54 6.95 6.98
C MET A 80 -15.70 7.79 8.23
N ILE A 81 -14.59 8.17 8.84
CA ILE A 81 -14.56 9.19 9.89
C ILE A 81 -14.45 10.55 9.23
N VAL A 82 -15.40 11.45 9.51
CA VAL A 82 -15.44 12.81 8.98
C VAL A 82 -15.25 13.80 10.11
N VAL A 83 -14.28 14.70 9.97
CA VAL A 83 -13.98 15.76 10.93
C VAL A 83 -14.41 17.10 10.34
N TYR A 84 -15.33 17.75 11.01
CA TYR A 84 -15.91 19.03 10.62
C TYR A 84 -15.31 20.19 11.43
N ASN A 85 -15.45 21.39 10.87
CA ASN A 85 -15.03 22.64 11.49
C ASN A 85 -13.50 22.74 11.72
N VAL A 86 -12.74 22.10 10.86
CA VAL A 86 -11.28 22.26 10.82
C VAL A 86 -10.94 23.63 10.26
N ARG A 87 -9.98 24.33 10.85
CA ARG A 87 -9.57 25.65 10.33
C ARG A 87 -8.85 25.49 8.98
N LYS A 88 -9.13 26.36 8.00
CA LYS A 88 -8.48 26.33 6.69
C LYS A 88 -6.96 26.47 6.76
N GLU A 89 -6.45 27.29 7.70
CA GLU A 89 -5.02 27.53 7.90
C GLU A 89 -4.29 26.26 8.35
N ALA A 90 -5.00 25.26 8.87
CA ALA A 90 -4.41 23.98 9.27
C ALA A 90 -4.00 23.11 8.07
N VAL A 91 -4.40 23.44 6.84
CA VAL A 91 -4.11 22.65 5.64
C VAL A 91 -2.62 22.39 5.45
N GLY A 92 -1.76 23.35 5.79
CA GLY A 92 -0.30 23.22 5.69
C GLY A 92 0.33 22.23 6.66
N SER A 93 -0.39 21.82 7.71
CA SER A 93 0.05 20.81 8.71
C SER A 93 -0.61 19.44 8.52
N ILE A 94 -1.58 19.33 7.59
CA ILE A 94 -2.24 18.06 7.26
C ILE A 94 -1.28 17.24 6.39
N ASP A 95 -1.20 15.92 6.65
CA ASP A 95 -0.38 14.94 5.89
C ASP A 95 1.12 15.25 5.82
N SER A 96 1.67 15.93 6.82
CA SER A 96 3.12 16.16 6.94
C SER A 96 3.92 14.89 7.32
N GLY A 97 3.24 13.76 7.53
CA GLY A 97 3.85 12.48 7.90
C GLY A 97 4.44 11.70 6.72
N VAL A 98 5.37 10.78 7.02
CA VAL A 98 5.95 9.86 6.03
C VAL A 98 5.00 8.67 5.80
N THR A 99 4.66 8.40 4.55
CA THR A 99 3.87 7.23 4.17
C THR A 99 4.58 5.93 4.59
N ARG A 100 3.87 5.02 5.25
CA ARG A 100 4.40 3.70 5.61
C ARG A 100 4.57 2.84 4.36
N LEU A 101 5.82 2.55 4.00
CA LEU A 101 6.17 1.64 2.92
C LEU A 101 6.10 0.19 3.42
N PHE A 102 5.99 -0.77 2.50
CA PHE A 102 5.84 -2.19 2.84
C PHE A 102 6.95 -2.71 3.75
N HIS A 103 8.21 -2.30 3.54
CA HIS A 103 9.31 -2.70 4.42
C HIS A 103 9.17 -2.18 5.87
N HIS A 104 8.46 -1.05 6.10
CA HIS A 104 8.15 -0.60 7.45
C HIS A 104 7.20 -1.57 8.17
N LEU A 105 6.22 -2.14 7.43
CA LEU A 105 5.31 -3.16 7.96
C LEU A 105 6.07 -4.44 8.29
N LEU A 106 6.97 -4.89 7.41
CA LEU A 106 7.78 -6.09 7.65
C LEU A 106 8.69 -5.93 8.87
N LYS A 107 9.24 -4.72 9.09
CA LYS A 107 9.99 -4.41 10.30
C LYS A 107 9.13 -4.55 11.57
N ILE A 108 7.89 -4.05 11.54
CA ILE A 108 6.93 -4.22 12.65
C ILE A 108 6.60 -5.70 12.88
N LYS A 109 6.49 -6.50 11.81
CA LYS A 109 6.27 -7.95 11.87
C LYS A 109 7.50 -8.76 12.30
N GLY A 110 8.63 -8.09 12.58
CA GLY A 110 9.85 -8.72 13.10
C GLY A 110 10.80 -9.25 12.04
N SER A 111 10.67 -8.84 10.77
CA SER A 111 11.66 -9.16 9.73
C SER A 111 13.03 -8.63 10.09
N GLN A 112 14.06 -9.47 9.92
CA GLN A 112 15.47 -9.11 10.18
C GLN A 112 16.06 -8.30 9.01
N HIS A 113 15.54 -8.52 7.79
CA HIS A 113 15.99 -7.88 6.56
C HIS A 113 14.83 -7.23 5.79
N PRO A 114 14.07 -6.30 6.42
CA PRO A 114 12.75 -5.87 5.92
C PRO A 114 12.79 -5.25 4.53
N THR A 115 13.84 -4.51 4.18
CA THR A 115 13.98 -3.87 2.86
C THR A 115 14.17 -4.92 1.77
N THR A 116 15.06 -5.88 1.98
CA THR A 116 15.36 -6.96 1.02
C THR A 116 14.18 -7.91 0.92
N ALA A 117 13.58 -8.31 2.04
CA ALA A 117 12.37 -9.14 2.07
C ALA A 117 11.20 -8.48 1.33
N ALA A 118 10.97 -7.18 1.52
CA ALA A 118 9.91 -6.45 0.83
C ALA A 118 10.10 -6.44 -0.70
N MET A 119 11.32 -6.27 -1.16
CA MET A 119 11.62 -6.30 -2.60
C MET A 119 11.47 -7.70 -3.20
N ILE A 120 11.94 -8.73 -2.49
CA ILE A 120 11.76 -10.13 -2.91
C ILE A 120 10.28 -10.48 -2.98
N THR A 121 9.51 -10.13 -1.95
CA THR A 121 8.04 -10.33 -1.91
C THR A 121 7.36 -9.71 -3.11
N LYS A 122 7.70 -8.46 -3.41
CA LYS A 122 7.14 -7.75 -4.57
C LYS A 122 7.47 -8.44 -5.89
N PHE A 123 8.72 -8.84 -6.09
CA PHE A 123 9.14 -9.53 -7.32
C PHE A 123 8.48 -10.90 -7.45
N ALA A 124 8.39 -11.64 -6.35
CA ALA A 124 7.77 -12.96 -6.31
C ALA A 124 6.27 -12.87 -6.63
N TRP A 125 5.56 -11.93 -5.99
CA TRP A 125 4.14 -11.71 -6.24
C TRP A 125 3.87 -11.30 -7.70
N ILE A 126 4.65 -10.37 -8.26
CA ILE A 126 4.54 -9.98 -9.68
C ILE A 126 4.82 -11.18 -10.61
N TYR A 127 5.82 -11.98 -10.29
CA TYR A 127 6.19 -13.13 -11.10
C TYR A 127 5.09 -14.18 -11.17
N GLU A 128 4.40 -14.42 -10.05
CA GLU A 128 3.37 -15.44 -9.93
C GLU A 128 1.99 -14.97 -10.45
N ASN A 129 1.69 -13.67 -10.43
CA ASN A 129 0.36 -13.14 -10.73
C ASN A 129 0.26 -12.42 -12.09
N PHE A 130 1.36 -12.13 -12.77
CA PHE A 130 1.34 -11.45 -14.06
C PHE A 130 2.10 -12.18 -15.15
N ASP A 131 1.52 -12.23 -16.36
CA ASP A 131 2.23 -12.66 -17.56
C ASP A 131 3.39 -11.72 -17.91
N ARG A 132 4.37 -12.27 -18.64
CA ARG A 132 5.62 -11.58 -19.00
C ARG A 132 5.41 -10.21 -19.64
N GLN A 133 4.33 -10.03 -20.41
CA GLN A 133 4.00 -8.77 -21.09
C GLN A 133 3.35 -7.73 -20.18
N MET A 134 2.67 -8.14 -19.11
CA MET A 134 1.94 -7.25 -18.20
C MET A 134 2.77 -6.80 -16.98
N ARG A 135 3.98 -7.33 -16.79
CA ARG A 135 4.80 -7.09 -15.59
C ARG A 135 5.32 -5.66 -15.44
N SER A 136 5.28 -4.83 -16.47
CA SER A 136 5.89 -3.49 -16.44
C SER A 136 4.95 -2.35 -16.07
N SER A 137 3.70 -2.36 -16.51
CA SER A 137 2.75 -1.25 -16.32
C SER A 137 1.69 -1.52 -15.25
N SER A 138 1.01 -2.66 -15.32
CA SER A 138 -0.07 -3.01 -14.39
C SER A 138 0.43 -3.40 -13.00
N ALA A 139 1.63 -3.98 -12.93
CA ALA A 139 2.24 -4.42 -11.67
C ALA A 139 2.47 -3.29 -10.65
N LYS A 140 2.67 -2.04 -11.09
CA LYS A 140 2.84 -0.89 -10.17
C LYS A 140 1.57 -0.56 -9.39
N THR A 141 0.41 -0.75 -10.00
CA THR A 141 -0.89 -0.47 -9.38
C THR A 141 -1.29 -1.57 -8.39
N GLU A 142 -0.89 -2.81 -8.67
CA GLU A 142 -1.30 -3.98 -7.88
C GLU A 142 -0.37 -4.29 -6.69
N THR A 143 0.84 -3.74 -6.64
CA THR A 143 1.78 -3.97 -5.52
C THR A 143 1.51 -3.09 -4.30
N ARG A 144 0.26 -3.04 -3.85
CA ARG A 144 -0.17 -2.36 -2.63
C ARG A 144 0.04 -3.25 -1.39
N ASN A 145 0.12 -2.63 -0.21
CA ASN A 145 0.36 -3.36 1.04
C ASN A 145 -0.72 -4.42 1.32
N SER A 146 -2.00 -4.09 1.03
CA SER A 146 -3.14 -5.00 1.19
C SER A 146 -3.04 -6.30 0.38
N VAL A 147 -2.23 -6.31 -0.68
CA VAL A 147 -1.99 -7.49 -1.53
C VAL A 147 -0.67 -8.17 -1.16
N LEU A 148 0.38 -7.39 -0.90
CA LEU A 148 1.70 -7.95 -0.58
C LEU A 148 1.75 -8.57 0.81
N GLU A 149 0.99 -8.05 1.76
CA GLU A 149 1.01 -8.52 3.15
C GLU A 149 0.49 -9.94 3.31
N PRO A 150 -0.71 -10.32 2.79
CA PRO A 150 -1.16 -11.71 2.81
C PRO A 150 -0.19 -12.65 2.09
N TYR A 151 0.31 -12.25 0.92
CA TYR A 151 1.27 -13.06 0.17
C TYR A 151 2.58 -13.29 0.95
N TYR A 152 3.09 -12.26 1.64
CA TYR A 152 4.25 -12.40 2.51
C TYR A 152 3.97 -13.35 3.67
N ASP A 153 2.82 -13.22 4.33
CA ASP A 153 2.47 -14.06 5.48
C ASP A 153 2.37 -15.55 5.10
N GLU A 154 1.81 -15.85 3.92
CA GLU A 154 1.76 -17.22 3.37
C GLU A 154 3.13 -17.80 3.01
N ASN A 155 4.08 -16.98 2.59
CA ASN A 155 5.39 -17.40 2.10
C ASN A 155 6.54 -16.96 3.01
N ARG A 156 6.24 -16.57 4.25
CA ARG A 156 7.14 -15.87 5.17
C ARG A 156 8.48 -16.55 5.33
N ASP A 157 8.48 -17.83 5.65
CA ASP A 157 9.72 -18.57 5.96
C ASP A 157 10.67 -18.60 4.77
N LEU A 158 10.14 -18.82 3.57
CA LEU A 158 10.95 -18.83 2.34
C LEU A 158 11.46 -17.43 1.97
N LEU A 159 10.63 -16.39 2.14
CA LEU A 159 11.00 -15.00 1.84
C LEU A 159 12.05 -14.48 2.82
N GLU A 160 11.89 -14.72 4.11
CA GLU A 160 12.88 -14.35 5.13
C GLU A 160 14.21 -15.10 4.94
N HIS A 161 14.13 -16.40 4.66
CA HIS A 161 15.34 -17.19 4.36
C HIS A 161 16.07 -16.65 3.12
N ALA A 162 15.34 -16.38 2.04
CA ALA A 162 15.92 -15.79 0.84
C ALA A 162 16.51 -14.39 1.07
N ALA A 163 15.88 -13.57 1.91
CA ALA A 163 16.40 -12.27 2.29
C ALA A 163 17.70 -12.38 3.11
N ALA A 164 17.75 -13.28 4.09
CA ALA A 164 18.93 -13.52 4.91
C ALA A 164 20.11 -14.01 4.06
N VAL A 165 19.88 -14.93 3.15
CA VAL A 165 20.93 -15.43 2.21
C VAL A 165 21.42 -14.32 1.30
N ALA A 166 20.53 -13.49 0.76
CA ALA A 166 20.91 -12.37 -0.09
C ALA A 166 21.73 -11.30 0.64
N GLU A 167 21.47 -11.08 1.92
CA GLU A 167 22.24 -10.14 2.74
C GLU A 167 23.65 -10.65 3.07
N CYS A 168 23.82 -11.97 3.25
CA CYS A 168 25.09 -12.58 3.62
C CYS A 168 26.03 -12.84 2.45
N GLY A 169 25.54 -12.97 1.21
CA GLY A 169 26.32 -13.55 0.11
C GLY A 169 26.51 -12.74 -1.17
N ALA A 170 25.88 -11.58 -1.30
CA ALA A 170 25.73 -10.95 -2.63
C ALA A 170 26.62 -9.72 -2.86
N HIS A 171 27.94 -9.83 -2.69
CA HIS A 171 28.84 -8.69 -2.96
C HIS A 171 28.90 -8.28 -4.45
N HIS A 172 28.55 -9.18 -5.36
CA HIS A 172 28.62 -8.95 -6.83
C HIS A 172 27.23 -8.81 -7.48
N PHE A 173 26.13 -9.02 -6.75
CA PHE A 173 24.77 -8.99 -7.26
C PHE A 173 23.90 -8.01 -6.50
N VAL A 174 22.85 -7.51 -7.16
CA VAL A 174 21.79 -6.77 -6.47
C VAL A 174 21.05 -7.73 -5.54
N LYS A 175 21.15 -7.50 -4.24
CA LYS A 175 20.63 -8.38 -3.17
C LYS A 175 19.19 -8.84 -3.42
N SER A 176 18.30 -7.93 -3.77
CA SER A 176 16.90 -8.26 -4.01
C SER A 176 16.67 -9.18 -5.22
N HIS A 177 17.48 -9.06 -6.27
CA HIS A 177 17.40 -9.95 -7.44
C HIS A 177 17.94 -11.35 -7.12
N MET A 178 19.08 -11.40 -6.43
CA MET A 178 19.64 -12.68 -5.97
C MET A 178 18.69 -13.40 -5.03
N GLY A 179 18.16 -12.69 -4.05
CA GLY A 179 17.17 -13.25 -3.11
C GLY A 179 15.91 -13.74 -3.82
N PHE A 180 15.41 -13.00 -4.82
CA PHE A 180 14.27 -13.43 -5.61
C PHE A 180 14.55 -14.72 -6.40
N CYS A 181 15.69 -14.82 -7.07
CA CYS A 181 16.08 -16.06 -7.76
C CYS A 181 16.21 -17.22 -6.78
N PHE A 182 16.80 -16.99 -5.62
CA PHE A 182 16.94 -18.03 -4.59
C PHE A 182 15.57 -18.45 -4.03
N TYR A 183 14.65 -17.51 -3.80
CA TYR A 183 13.28 -17.82 -3.43
C TYR A 183 12.59 -18.75 -4.44
N LEU A 184 12.72 -18.48 -5.74
CA LEU A 184 12.16 -19.34 -6.78
C LEU A 184 12.78 -20.74 -6.77
N PHE A 185 14.08 -20.84 -6.52
CA PHE A 185 14.78 -22.13 -6.40
C PHE A 185 14.30 -22.90 -5.17
N LEU A 186 14.14 -22.23 -4.02
CA LEU A 186 13.60 -22.82 -2.81
C LEU A 186 12.19 -23.40 -3.03
N LYS A 187 11.31 -22.66 -3.69
CA LYS A 187 9.95 -23.15 -4.03
C LYS A 187 9.98 -24.39 -4.92
N LYS A 188 10.97 -24.52 -5.80
CA LYS A 188 11.07 -25.62 -6.76
C LYS A 188 11.80 -26.84 -6.20
N ASN A 189 12.90 -26.64 -5.54
CA ASN A 189 13.72 -27.70 -4.92
C ASN A 189 14.63 -27.10 -3.84
N PRO A 190 14.22 -27.15 -2.55
CA PRO A 190 14.98 -26.55 -1.45
C PRO A 190 16.42 -27.08 -1.33
N GLN A 191 16.63 -28.38 -1.51
CA GLN A 191 17.95 -29.01 -1.36
C GLN A 191 18.92 -28.48 -2.41
N LYS A 192 18.52 -28.46 -3.68
CA LYS A 192 19.36 -27.93 -4.77
C LYS A 192 19.57 -26.42 -4.66
N ALA A 193 18.60 -25.67 -4.12
CA ALA A 193 18.76 -24.26 -3.86
C ALA A 193 19.87 -23.99 -2.84
N GLU A 194 19.92 -24.77 -1.76
CA GLU A 194 20.97 -24.67 -0.76
C GLU A 194 22.36 -25.07 -1.29
N GLU A 195 22.42 -26.11 -2.13
CA GLU A 195 23.65 -26.49 -2.80
C GLU A 195 24.16 -25.38 -3.73
N PHE A 196 23.26 -24.80 -4.53
CA PHE A 196 23.59 -23.70 -5.45
C PHE A 196 24.17 -22.50 -4.70
N ILE A 197 23.53 -22.08 -3.59
CA ILE A 197 23.98 -20.90 -2.86
C ILE A 197 25.36 -21.10 -2.21
N LYS A 198 25.73 -22.33 -1.83
CA LYS A 198 27.07 -22.67 -1.33
C LYS A 198 28.17 -22.52 -2.40
N LEU A 199 27.79 -22.64 -3.67
CA LEU A 199 28.74 -22.47 -4.81
C LEU A 199 28.93 -21.02 -5.23
N VAL A 200 27.96 -20.16 -4.87
CA VAL A 200 27.92 -18.73 -5.27
C VAL A 200 28.47 -17.81 -4.17
N LYS A 201 28.57 -18.29 -2.93
CA LYS A 201 29.21 -17.61 -1.79
C LYS A 201 30.72 -17.73 -1.86
#